data_d5c1a759e472c588caec78a5056d7229
#
_entry.id   d5c1a759e472c588caec78a5056d7229
#
_cell.length_a   1.000
_cell.length_b   1.000
_cell.length_c   1.000
_cell.angle_alpha   90.00
_cell.angle_beta   90.00
_cell.angle_gamma   90.00
#
_symmetry.space_group_name_H-M   'P 1'
#
loop_
_entity.id
_entity.type
_entity.pdbx_description
1 polymer ?
#
loop_
_entity_poly.entity_id
_entity_poly.type
_entity_poly.pdbx_seq_one_letter_code
_entity_poly.pdbx_strand_id
1 'polypeptide(L)'
;MARKSRTIKTGWSEVGRALLTPIRKKITPLPYHNHSTVPTRKMPEPEEASTSSTEVTFKSLGLIGPLLEALEQMKFKAPTDIQAEALPHALQGRDIIGVASTGSGKTAAFALPILQKLWEEPRGLFACVISPTRELAYQISQQFEALGSAMGVRCVVIVGGMEIMSQKVALAKKPHIVVATPGRLNDHLENTKGFSLRTLKFLVRNLPPVHLTTVLMVPTLGAR
;
A
#
# COMPACT_ATOMS: atom_id res chain seq x y z
N MET A 1 -41.48 -11.86 33.71
CA MET A 1 -40.22 -11.10 33.69
C MET A 1 -39.48 -11.46 32.37
N ALA A 2 -39.59 -10.60 31.39
CA ALA A 2 -38.99 -10.83 30.05
C ALA A 2 -37.60 -10.17 30.00
N ARG A 3 -36.55 -10.96 29.79
CA ARG A 3 -35.19 -10.47 29.55
C ARG A 3 -35.11 -9.86 28.16
N LYS A 4 -34.96 -8.55 28.08
CA LYS A 4 -34.61 -7.84 26.83
C LYS A 4 -33.16 -8.20 26.40
N SER A 5 -33.02 -8.95 25.32
CA SER A 5 -31.74 -9.16 24.64
C SER A 5 -31.29 -7.82 24.05
N ARG A 6 -30.19 -7.27 24.55
CA ARG A 6 -29.49 -6.14 23.91
C ARG A 6 -28.72 -6.67 22.70
N THR A 7 -29.24 -6.41 21.52
CA THR A 7 -28.49 -6.61 20.27
C THR A 7 -27.32 -5.61 20.25
N ILE A 8 -26.12 -6.10 20.44
CA ILE A 8 -24.89 -5.32 20.27
C ILE A 8 -24.74 -5.10 18.76
N LYS A 9 -25.04 -3.89 18.29
CA LYS A 9 -24.68 -3.47 16.93
C LYS A 9 -23.15 -3.35 16.86
N THR A 10 -22.51 -4.41 16.42
CA THR A 10 -21.07 -4.44 16.16
C THR A 10 -20.76 -3.49 15.02
N GLY A 11 -19.76 -2.61 15.22
CA GLY A 11 -19.32 -1.60 14.25
C GLY A 11 -18.64 -2.16 12.98
N TRP A 12 -19.05 -3.33 12.54
CA TRP A 12 -18.58 -4.09 11.37
C TRP A 12 -19.19 -3.66 10.04
N SER A 13 -20.12 -2.68 10.05
CA SER A 13 -20.97 -2.46 8.87
C SER A 13 -20.24 -1.81 7.67
N GLU A 14 -19.12 -1.13 7.85
CA GLU A 14 -18.44 -0.45 6.74
C GLU A 14 -17.02 -0.98 6.44
N VAL A 15 -16.16 -1.12 7.43
CA VAL A 15 -14.79 -1.61 7.21
C VAL A 15 -14.78 -3.12 6.93
N GLY A 16 -15.64 -3.89 7.60
CA GLY A 16 -15.80 -5.33 7.35
C GLY A 16 -16.35 -5.62 5.94
N ARG A 17 -17.27 -4.79 5.44
CA ARG A 17 -17.75 -4.87 4.05
C ARG A 17 -16.66 -4.54 3.04
N ALA A 18 -15.79 -3.55 3.29
CA ALA A 18 -14.65 -3.23 2.43
C ALA A 18 -13.62 -4.37 2.37
N LEU A 19 -13.48 -5.15 3.45
CA LEU A 19 -12.57 -6.29 3.52
C LEU A 19 -13.10 -7.55 2.79
N LEU A 20 -14.42 -7.70 2.64
CA LEU A 20 -15.06 -8.92 2.13
C LEU A 20 -15.82 -8.75 0.81
N THR A 21 -16.00 -7.51 0.32
CA THR A 21 -16.70 -7.29 -0.94
C THR A 21 -15.79 -7.66 -2.13
N PRO A 22 -16.17 -8.64 -2.97
CA PRO A 22 -15.47 -8.88 -4.22
C PRO A 22 -15.68 -7.66 -5.12
N ILE A 23 -14.60 -7.10 -5.66
CA ILE A 23 -14.64 -5.99 -6.61
C ILE A 23 -15.30 -6.49 -7.90
N ARG A 24 -16.62 -6.31 -8.02
CA ARG A 24 -17.36 -6.53 -9.27
C ARG A 24 -17.25 -5.28 -10.15
N LYS A 25 -16.06 -4.96 -10.65
CA LYS A 25 -15.94 -4.15 -11.86
C LYS A 25 -15.78 -5.12 -13.03
N LYS A 26 -16.68 -5.04 -14.01
CA LYS A 26 -16.59 -5.79 -15.28
C LYS A 26 -15.25 -5.46 -15.93
N ILE A 27 -14.33 -6.40 -15.89
CA ILE A 27 -13.14 -6.38 -16.75
C ILE A 27 -13.63 -6.88 -18.09
N THR A 28 -13.77 -6.00 -19.06
CA THR A 28 -13.97 -6.36 -20.47
C THR A 28 -12.63 -6.84 -21.00
N PRO A 29 -12.51 -8.09 -21.47
CA PRO A 29 -11.28 -8.55 -22.11
C PRO A 29 -11.13 -7.83 -23.47
N LEU A 30 -9.95 -7.30 -23.73
CA LEU A 30 -9.56 -6.83 -25.06
C LEU A 30 -9.47 -8.04 -26.01
N PRO A 31 -9.94 -7.94 -27.25
CA PRO A 31 -9.89 -9.04 -28.20
C PRO A 31 -8.42 -9.37 -28.57
N TYR A 32 -8.10 -10.65 -28.41
CA TYR A 32 -6.82 -11.24 -28.82
C TYR A 32 -6.83 -11.35 -30.36
N HIS A 33 -6.08 -10.48 -31.04
CA HIS A 33 -5.89 -10.64 -32.48
C HIS A 33 -4.76 -11.63 -32.78
N ASN A 34 -5.18 -12.78 -33.28
CA ASN A 34 -4.29 -13.79 -33.85
C ASN A 34 -3.82 -13.29 -35.23
N HIS A 35 -2.56 -12.89 -35.38
CA HIS A 35 -1.94 -12.68 -36.69
C HIS A 35 -0.97 -13.80 -36.98
N SER A 36 -1.45 -14.75 -37.79
CA SER A 36 -0.63 -15.64 -38.60
C SER A 36 -0.31 -14.95 -39.90
N THR A 37 0.93 -15.19 -40.38
CA THR A 37 1.55 -14.86 -41.69
C THR A 37 2.08 -13.43 -41.89
N VAL A 38 3.39 -13.32 -41.68
CA VAL A 38 4.19 -12.16 -42.09
C VAL A 38 5.02 -12.52 -43.35
N PRO A 39 4.88 -11.79 -44.45
CA PRO A 39 5.82 -11.90 -45.56
C PRO A 39 7.09 -11.10 -45.23
N THR A 40 8.23 -11.74 -45.44
CA THR A 40 9.58 -11.19 -45.25
C THR A 40 9.85 -10.03 -46.23
N ARG A 41 9.80 -8.80 -45.73
CA ARG A 41 10.25 -7.62 -46.45
C ARG A 41 11.55 -7.12 -45.82
N LYS A 42 12.63 -7.09 -46.57
CA LYS A 42 13.93 -6.52 -46.20
C LYS A 42 13.72 -5.09 -45.70
N MET A 43 14.03 -4.83 -44.45
CA MET A 43 13.99 -3.49 -43.84
C MET A 43 15.34 -2.78 -44.15
N PRO A 44 15.33 -1.48 -44.47
CA PRO A 44 16.54 -0.66 -44.43
C PRO A 44 17.02 -0.49 -43.00
N GLU A 45 18.32 -0.35 -42.79
CA GLU A 45 18.95 -0.09 -41.50
C GLU A 45 18.33 1.15 -40.83
N PRO A 46 18.05 1.13 -39.54
CA PRO A 46 17.54 2.32 -38.83
C PRO A 46 18.71 3.30 -38.65
N GLU A 47 18.58 4.48 -39.24
CA GLU A 47 19.30 5.67 -38.80
C GLU A 47 19.15 5.87 -37.31
N GLU A 48 20.27 6.07 -36.60
CA GLU A 48 20.29 6.39 -35.17
C GLU A 48 19.52 7.69 -34.88
N ALA A 49 18.22 7.58 -34.68
CA ALA A 49 17.46 8.64 -34.07
C ALA A 49 17.83 8.69 -32.58
N SER A 50 18.62 9.68 -32.19
CA SER A 50 18.91 10.03 -30.82
C SER A 50 17.62 10.43 -30.09
N THR A 51 16.85 9.44 -29.64
CA THR A 51 15.79 9.66 -28.64
C THR A 51 16.47 9.93 -27.33
N SER A 52 16.49 11.19 -26.90
CA SER A 52 16.75 11.59 -25.52
C SER A 52 15.63 10.98 -24.66
N SER A 53 15.83 9.74 -24.22
CA SER A 53 15.01 9.14 -23.18
C SER A 53 15.24 9.97 -21.92
N THR A 54 14.31 10.85 -21.61
CA THR A 54 14.28 11.55 -20.31
C THR A 54 14.18 10.46 -19.26
N GLU A 55 15.29 10.10 -18.63
CA GLU A 55 15.32 9.12 -17.55
C GLU A 55 14.35 9.56 -16.45
N VAL A 56 13.35 8.71 -16.18
CA VAL A 56 12.39 8.95 -15.12
C VAL A 56 13.11 8.85 -13.80
N THR A 57 13.12 9.93 -13.03
CA THR A 57 13.75 10.00 -11.71
C THR A 57 12.68 10.14 -10.61
N PHE A 58 13.01 9.78 -9.38
CA PHE A 58 12.09 10.01 -8.24
C PHE A 58 11.74 11.49 -8.06
N LYS A 59 12.67 12.39 -8.39
CA LYS A 59 12.44 13.83 -8.37
C LYS A 59 11.44 14.28 -9.44
N SER A 60 11.54 13.75 -10.66
CA SER A 60 10.59 14.06 -11.74
C SER A 60 9.18 13.51 -11.47
N LEU A 61 9.06 12.49 -10.61
CA LEU A 61 7.78 11.95 -10.14
C LEU A 61 7.12 12.80 -9.03
N GLY A 62 7.77 13.88 -8.57
CA GLY A 62 7.19 14.82 -7.62
C GLY A 62 7.35 14.44 -6.15
N LEU A 63 8.34 13.62 -5.80
CA LEU A 63 8.63 13.30 -4.40
C LEU A 63 9.32 14.46 -3.68
N ILE A 64 8.98 14.64 -2.40
CA ILE A 64 9.54 15.67 -1.50
C ILE A 64 10.98 15.36 -1.10
N GLY A 65 11.75 16.41 -0.74
CA GLY A 65 13.17 16.32 -0.35
C GLY A 65 13.49 15.22 0.67
N PRO A 66 12.82 15.16 1.83
CA PRO A 66 13.10 14.12 2.84
C PRO A 66 12.97 12.68 2.33
N LEU A 67 12.05 12.42 1.38
CA LEU A 67 11.93 11.10 0.77
C LEU A 67 13.03 10.84 -0.26
N LEU A 68 13.45 11.86 -1.01
CA LEU A 68 14.57 11.74 -1.93
C LEU A 68 15.88 11.43 -1.20
N GLU A 69 16.14 12.10 -0.08
CA GLU A 69 17.29 11.81 0.78
C GLU A 69 17.26 10.37 1.34
N ALA A 70 16.10 9.92 1.81
CA ALA A 70 15.96 8.54 2.29
C ALA A 70 16.19 7.51 1.19
N LEU A 71 15.67 7.75 -0.01
CA LEU A 71 15.89 6.89 -1.18
C LEU A 71 17.37 6.81 -1.58
N GLU A 72 18.09 7.93 -1.53
CA GLU A 72 19.52 8.00 -1.79
C GLU A 72 20.33 7.20 -0.75
N GLN A 73 20.03 7.39 0.55
CA GLN A 73 20.64 6.63 1.64
C GLN A 73 20.39 5.12 1.51
N MET A 74 19.21 4.73 1.03
CA MET A 74 18.85 3.33 0.76
C MET A 74 19.39 2.84 -0.60
N LYS A 75 20.16 3.65 -1.33
CA LYS A 75 20.78 3.32 -2.64
C LYS A 75 19.76 3.00 -3.75
N PHE A 76 18.59 3.61 -3.71
CA PHE A 76 17.65 3.57 -4.83
C PHE A 76 18.15 4.49 -5.95
N LYS A 77 18.61 3.92 -7.05
CA LYS A 77 19.20 4.69 -8.18
C LYS A 77 18.12 5.33 -9.06
N ALA A 78 17.12 4.56 -9.42
CA ALA A 78 16.01 4.97 -10.27
C ALA A 78 14.71 4.28 -9.86
N PRO A 79 13.53 4.82 -10.19
CA PRO A 79 12.27 4.14 -10.02
C PRO A 79 12.21 2.85 -10.83
N THR A 80 11.66 1.79 -10.26
CA THR A 80 11.28 0.59 -11.01
C THR A 80 10.00 0.86 -11.82
N ASP A 81 9.69 0.00 -12.81
CA ASP A 81 8.50 0.19 -13.67
C ASP A 81 7.23 0.37 -12.87
N ILE A 82 6.99 -0.50 -11.86
CA ILE A 82 5.81 -0.38 -10.99
C ILE A 82 5.79 0.91 -10.17
N GLN A 83 6.95 1.45 -9.81
CA GLN A 83 7.05 2.73 -9.10
C GLN A 83 6.80 3.89 -10.05
N ALA A 84 7.40 3.88 -11.23
CA ALA A 84 7.22 4.91 -12.24
C ALA A 84 5.76 5.04 -12.69
N GLU A 85 5.05 3.92 -12.86
CA GLU A 85 3.64 3.90 -13.22
C GLU A 85 2.71 4.25 -12.05
N ALA A 86 2.95 3.68 -10.86
CA ALA A 86 2.00 3.81 -9.76
C ALA A 86 2.09 5.18 -9.04
N LEU A 87 3.29 5.74 -8.87
CA LEU A 87 3.51 6.95 -8.06
C LEU A 87 2.70 8.16 -8.55
N PRO A 88 2.65 8.51 -9.85
CA PRO A 88 1.89 9.67 -10.31
C PRO A 88 0.40 9.57 -9.98
N HIS A 89 -0.16 8.37 -10.09
CA HIS A 89 -1.57 8.13 -9.78
C HIS A 89 -1.85 8.11 -8.28
N ALA A 90 -0.97 7.49 -7.50
CA ALA A 90 -1.09 7.42 -6.05
C ALA A 90 -0.98 8.80 -5.40
N LEU A 91 -0.08 9.66 -5.88
CA LEU A 91 0.08 11.04 -5.40
C LEU A 91 -1.16 11.91 -5.72
N GLN A 92 -1.89 11.58 -6.79
CA GLN A 92 -3.19 12.20 -7.11
C GLN A 92 -4.34 11.66 -6.25
N GLY A 93 -4.08 10.73 -5.34
CA GLY A 93 -5.10 10.14 -4.46
C GLY A 93 -6.02 9.13 -5.16
N ARG A 94 -5.57 8.49 -6.23
CA ARG A 94 -6.33 7.42 -6.91
C ARG A 94 -6.14 6.09 -6.20
N ASP A 95 -7.14 5.22 -6.31
CA ASP A 95 -7.04 3.81 -5.95
C ASP A 95 -6.07 3.09 -6.90
N ILE A 96 -5.14 2.33 -6.35
CA ILE A 96 -4.12 1.61 -7.12
C ILE A 96 -4.28 0.11 -6.91
N ILE A 97 -4.34 -0.63 -8.01
CA ILE A 97 -4.19 -2.08 -8.02
C ILE A 97 -2.90 -2.39 -8.78
N GLY A 98 -1.82 -2.64 -8.05
CA GLY A 98 -0.52 -2.97 -8.61
C GLY A 98 -0.27 -4.48 -8.59
N VAL A 99 0.02 -5.07 -9.75
CA VAL A 99 0.38 -6.48 -9.89
C VAL A 99 1.79 -6.56 -10.47
N ALA A 100 2.71 -7.14 -9.72
CA ALA A 100 4.09 -7.29 -10.17
C ALA A 100 4.79 -8.45 -9.43
N SER A 101 5.93 -8.90 -9.94
CA SER A 101 6.75 -9.97 -9.35
C SER A 101 7.29 -9.58 -7.97
N THR A 102 7.70 -10.58 -7.19
CA THR A 102 8.41 -10.34 -5.92
C THR A 102 9.74 -9.62 -6.22
N GLY A 103 10.11 -8.65 -5.39
CA GLY A 103 11.33 -7.86 -5.60
C GLY A 103 11.20 -6.69 -6.58
N SER A 104 10.05 -6.49 -7.24
CA SER A 104 9.83 -5.39 -8.19
C SER A 104 9.71 -3.98 -7.57
N GLY A 105 9.84 -3.83 -6.26
CA GLY A 105 9.75 -2.52 -5.61
C GLY A 105 8.33 -2.08 -5.19
N LYS A 106 7.33 -2.98 -5.18
CA LYS A 106 5.94 -2.66 -4.79
C LYS A 106 5.81 -1.98 -3.45
N THR A 107 6.61 -2.39 -2.46
CA THR A 107 6.52 -1.80 -1.11
C THR A 107 6.83 -0.31 -1.15
N ALA A 108 7.88 0.11 -1.84
CA ALA A 108 8.17 1.52 -2.02
C ALA A 108 7.11 2.24 -2.86
N ALA A 109 6.53 1.56 -3.87
CA ALA A 109 5.48 2.14 -4.71
C ALA A 109 4.24 2.59 -3.91
N PHE A 110 3.86 1.89 -2.82
CA PHE A 110 2.78 2.34 -1.95
C PHE A 110 3.26 3.11 -0.71
N ALA A 111 4.48 2.86 -0.22
CA ALA A 111 4.98 3.55 0.97
C ALA A 111 5.28 5.03 0.69
N LEU A 112 5.89 5.34 -0.43
CA LEU A 112 6.28 6.70 -0.80
C LEU A 112 5.10 7.68 -0.84
N PRO A 113 3.98 7.42 -1.55
CA PRO A 113 2.85 8.34 -1.57
C PRO A 113 2.16 8.46 -0.21
N ILE A 114 2.12 7.37 0.58
CA ILE A 114 1.59 7.42 1.95
C ILE A 114 2.44 8.33 2.84
N LEU A 115 3.77 8.19 2.78
CA LEU A 115 4.69 9.00 3.56
C LEU A 115 4.67 10.46 3.14
N GLN A 116 4.59 10.73 1.83
CA GLN A 116 4.45 12.10 1.33
C GLN A 116 3.18 12.76 1.85
N LYS A 117 2.07 12.05 1.80
CA LYS A 117 0.79 12.56 2.31
C LYS A 117 0.78 12.70 3.83
N LEU A 118 1.47 11.80 4.55
CA LEU A 118 1.67 11.92 5.99
C LEU A 118 2.50 13.14 6.36
N TRP A 119 3.48 13.53 5.54
CA TRP A 119 4.26 14.75 5.73
C TRP A 119 3.40 16.00 5.62
N GLU A 120 2.45 16.02 4.67
CA GLU A 120 1.50 17.14 4.50
C GLU A 120 0.47 17.21 5.64
N GLU A 121 0.00 16.05 6.14
CA GLU A 121 -1.03 15.95 7.18
C GLU A 121 -0.56 15.01 8.32
N PRO A 122 0.36 15.43 9.21
CA PRO A 122 0.88 14.58 10.28
C PRO A 122 -0.21 14.22 11.30
N ARG A 123 -0.50 12.92 11.42
CA ARG A 123 -1.45 12.39 12.42
C ARG A 123 -1.26 10.92 12.71
N GLY A 124 -1.70 10.48 13.88
CA GLY A 124 -1.69 9.05 14.24
C GLY A 124 -2.76 8.24 13.50
N LEU A 125 -2.53 6.95 13.37
CA LEU A 125 -3.38 5.99 12.65
C LEU A 125 -3.71 6.45 11.23
N PHE A 126 -2.66 6.87 10.50
CA PHE A 126 -2.77 7.45 9.17
C PHE A 126 -2.95 6.38 8.09
N ALA A 127 -2.16 5.30 8.16
CA ALA A 127 -2.27 4.19 7.22
C ALA A 127 -2.27 2.83 7.93
N CYS A 128 -3.00 1.87 7.33
CA CYS A 128 -2.99 0.49 7.73
C CYS A 128 -2.60 -0.39 6.54
N VAL A 129 -1.60 -1.24 6.74
CA VAL A 129 -1.14 -2.21 5.74
C VAL A 129 -1.46 -3.62 6.23
N ILE A 130 -2.26 -4.35 5.48
CA ILE A 130 -2.61 -5.73 5.77
C ILE A 130 -1.66 -6.66 5.03
N SER A 131 -0.91 -7.47 5.78
CA SER A 131 0.05 -8.44 5.26
C SER A 131 -0.42 -9.86 5.54
N PRO A 132 -0.23 -10.80 4.60
CA PRO A 132 -0.66 -12.20 4.80
C PRO A 132 0.18 -12.94 5.82
N THR A 133 1.47 -12.60 5.96
CA THR A 133 2.40 -13.28 6.87
C THR A 133 3.06 -12.29 7.83
N ARG A 134 3.60 -12.82 8.92
CA ARG A 134 4.30 -12.05 9.95
C ARG A 134 5.61 -11.48 9.42
N GLU A 135 6.38 -12.32 8.73
CA GLU A 135 7.69 -11.98 8.17
C GLU A 135 7.56 -10.80 7.20
N LEU A 136 6.57 -10.87 6.31
CA LEU A 136 6.31 -9.79 5.36
C LEU A 136 5.83 -8.51 6.07
N ALA A 137 5.07 -8.63 7.16
CA ALA A 137 4.67 -7.46 7.96
C ALA A 137 5.90 -6.74 8.56
N TYR A 138 6.88 -7.47 9.07
CA TYR A 138 8.13 -6.89 9.55
C TYR A 138 8.93 -6.23 8.43
N GLN A 139 9.07 -6.89 7.28
CA GLN A 139 9.78 -6.31 6.12
C GLN A 139 9.14 -5.00 5.65
N ILE A 140 7.81 -4.95 5.60
CA ILE A 140 7.08 -3.73 5.25
C ILE A 140 7.31 -2.63 6.28
N SER A 141 7.24 -2.96 7.59
CA SER A 141 7.49 -1.99 8.66
C SER A 141 8.89 -1.39 8.57
N GLN A 142 9.91 -2.22 8.38
CA GLN A 142 11.30 -1.78 8.22
C GLN A 142 11.46 -0.83 7.03
N GLN A 143 10.78 -1.09 5.91
CA GLN A 143 10.81 -0.17 4.77
C GLN A 143 10.14 1.17 5.07
N PHE A 144 8.99 1.19 5.76
CA PHE A 144 8.36 2.45 6.20
C PHE A 144 9.24 3.25 7.15
N GLU A 145 9.90 2.58 8.09
CA GLU A 145 10.81 3.21 9.03
C GLU A 145 12.06 3.78 8.33
N ALA A 146 12.63 3.03 7.39
CA ALA A 146 13.80 3.49 6.63
C ALA A 146 13.46 4.68 5.73
N LEU A 147 12.38 4.59 4.95
CA LEU A 147 11.92 5.66 4.06
C LEU A 147 11.43 6.90 4.83
N GLY A 148 10.86 6.69 6.02
CA GLY A 148 10.33 7.75 6.87
C GLY A 148 11.27 8.24 7.98
N SER A 149 12.55 7.83 7.97
CA SER A 149 13.50 8.10 9.04
C SER A 149 13.70 9.60 9.32
N ALA A 150 13.90 10.39 8.28
CA ALA A 150 14.04 11.85 8.37
C ALA A 150 12.74 12.55 8.81
N MET A 151 11.60 11.87 8.71
CA MET A 151 10.27 12.41 9.03
C MET A 151 9.77 12.00 10.43
N GLY A 152 10.54 11.20 11.18
CA GLY A 152 10.15 10.69 12.49
C GLY A 152 8.92 9.77 12.44
N VAL A 153 8.77 8.99 11.37
CA VAL A 153 7.64 8.07 11.18
C VAL A 153 7.66 6.98 12.23
N ARG A 154 6.51 6.77 12.87
CA ARG A 154 6.30 5.70 13.84
C ARG A 154 5.47 4.62 13.21
N CYS A 155 6.06 3.44 13.03
CA CYS A 155 5.40 2.24 12.54
C CYS A 155 5.21 1.23 13.67
N VAL A 156 4.12 0.44 13.62
CA VAL A 156 3.91 -0.65 14.56
C VAL A 156 3.47 -1.90 13.81
N VAL A 157 4.00 -3.06 14.23
CA VAL A 157 3.65 -4.37 13.69
C VAL A 157 2.69 -5.06 14.64
N ILE A 158 1.53 -5.49 14.10
CA ILE A 158 0.44 -6.14 14.83
C ILE A 158 0.23 -7.54 14.25
N VAL A 159 0.85 -8.54 14.88
CA VAL A 159 0.88 -9.92 14.37
C VAL A 159 0.59 -10.93 15.47
N GLY A 160 0.11 -12.11 15.10
CA GLY A 160 -0.12 -13.21 16.03
C GLY A 160 1.21 -13.75 16.61
N GLY A 161 1.14 -14.47 17.74
CA GLY A 161 2.31 -15.07 18.40
C GLY A 161 3.16 -14.10 19.22
N MET A 162 2.80 -12.84 19.29
CA MET A 162 3.34 -11.85 20.22
C MET A 162 2.32 -11.53 21.31
N GLU A 163 2.81 -11.04 22.43
CA GLU A 163 1.95 -10.63 23.55
C GLU A 163 0.98 -9.53 23.14
N ILE A 164 -0.32 -9.73 23.46
CA ILE A 164 -1.39 -8.78 23.08
C ILE A 164 -1.25 -7.46 23.85
N MET A 165 -0.80 -7.50 25.11
CA MET A 165 -0.70 -6.29 25.93
C MET A 165 0.37 -5.34 25.43
N SER A 166 1.52 -5.84 24.99
CA SER A 166 2.57 -5.01 24.38
C SER A 166 2.07 -4.30 23.12
N GLN A 167 1.29 -5.00 22.29
CA GLN A 167 0.68 -4.42 21.09
C GLN A 167 -0.39 -3.39 21.43
N LYS A 168 -1.21 -3.60 22.48
CA LYS A 168 -2.17 -2.60 22.98
C LYS A 168 -1.48 -1.31 23.42
N VAL A 169 -0.37 -1.42 24.13
CA VAL A 169 0.44 -0.27 24.56
C VAL A 169 1.03 0.47 23.36
N ALA A 170 1.51 -0.26 22.35
CA ALA A 170 2.04 0.33 21.13
C ALA A 170 0.95 1.07 20.33
N LEU A 171 -0.24 0.48 20.20
CA LEU A 171 -1.39 1.12 19.54
C LEU A 171 -1.90 2.36 20.28
N ALA A 172 -1.87 2.35 21.62
CA ALA A 172 -2.27 3.49 22.45
C ALA A 172 -1.42 4.74 22.20
N LYS A 173 -0.16 4.57 21.77
CA LYS A 173 0.74 5.67 21.37
C LYS A 173 0.36 6.31 20.04
N LYS A 174 -0.70 5.85 19.38
CA LYS A 174 -1.19 6.33 18.08
C LYS A 174 -0.07 6.39 17.03
N PRO A 175 0.54 5.26 16.64
CA PRO A 175 1.55 5.22 15.57
C PRO A 175 0.96 5.78 14.28
N HIS A 176 1.82 6.26 13.37
CA HIS A 176 1.38 6.76 12.07
C HIS A 176 0.93 5.62 11.16
N ILE A 177 1.71 4.55 11.14
CA ILE A 177 1.50 3.39 10.28
C ILE A 177 1.28 2.14 11.14
N VAL A 178 0.26 1.37 10.80
CA VAL A 178 -0.01 0.05 11.38
C VAL A 178 0.18 -1.00 10.30
N VAL A 179 1.10 -1.94 10.49
CA VAL A 179 1.26 -3.10 9.62
C VAL A 179 0.78 -4.33 10.36
N ALA A 180 -0.20 -5.04 9.82
CA ALA A 180 -0.88 -6.09 10.58
C ALA A 180 -1.19 -7.34 9.77
N THR A 181 -1.23 -8.50 10.45
CA THR A 181 -1.89 -9.67 9.90
C THR A 181 -3.39 -9.63 10.21
N PRO A 182 -4.26 -10.13 9.29
CA PRO A 182 -5.71 -9.96 9.37
C PRO A 182 -6.31 -10.41 10.71
N GLY A 183 -5.96 -11.62 11.19
CA GLY A 183 -6.52 -12.17 12.42
C GLY A 183 -6.21 -11.31 13.65
N ARG A 184 -4.93 -10.92 13.84
CA ARG A 184 -4.53 -10.09 14.98
C ARG A 184 -5.06 -8.67 14.90
N LEU A 185 -5.20 -8.11 13.71
CA LEU A 185 -5.85 -6.81 13.52
C LEU A 185 -7.31 -6.87 13.98
N ASN A 186 -8.01 -7.94 13.61
CA ASN A 186 -9.39 -8.18 14.04
C ASN A 186 -9.51 -8.29 15.58
N ASP A 187 -8.63 -9.07 16.22
CA ASP A 187 -8.59 -9.19 17.67
C ASP A 187 -8.46 -7.82 18.35
N HIS A 188 -7.64 -6.92 17.81
CA HIS A 188 -7.48 -5.57 18.37
C HIS A 188 -8.67 -4.67 18.07
N LEU A 189 -9.31 -4.77 16.91
CA LEU A 189 -10.51 -3.99 16.58
C LEU A 189 -11.69 -4.33 17.50
N GLU A 190 -11.81 -5.60 17.90
CA GLU A 190 -12.86 -6.06 18.80
C GLU A 190 -12.53 -5.80 20.28
N ASN A 191 -11.29 -6.03 20.71
CA ASN A 191 -10.93 -6.16 22.12
C ASN A 191 -10.02 -5.05 22.65
N THR A 192 -9.62 -4.05 21.84
CA THR A 192 -8.78 -2.94 22.29
C THR A 192 -9.57 -1.65 22.35
N LYS A 193 -9.91 -1.22 23.56
CA LYS A 193 -10.65 0.04 23.77
C LYS A 193 -9.87 1.22 23.17
N GLY A 194 -10.58 2.07 22.41
CA GLY A 194 -10.00 3.27 21.82
C GLY A 194 -9.17 3.06 20.55
N PHE A 195 -8.99 1.82 20.09
CA PHE A 195 -8.43 1.53 18.77
C PHE A 195 -9.53 1.46 17.72
N SER A 196 -9.40 2.26 16.66
CA SER A 196 -10.36 2.30 15.57
C SER A 196 -9.68 2.77 14.28
N LEU A 197 -10.07 2.22 13.15
CA LEU A 197 -9.58 2.59 11.82
C LEU A 197 -10.43 3.66 11.12
N ARG A 198 -11.37 4.30 11.84
CA ARG A 198 -12.29 5.30 11.25
C ARG A 198 -11.58 6.54 10.71
N THR A 199 -10.45 6.89 11.29
CA THR A 199 -9.65 8.05 10.88
C THR A 199 -8.58 7.73 9.85
N LEU A 200 -8.54 6.49 9.37
CA LEU A 200 -7.55 6.02 8.41
C LEU A 200 -7.65 6.79 7.11
N LYS A 201 -6.49 7.18 6.54
CA LYS A 201 -6.42 7.81 5.21
C LYS A 201 -6.08 6.80 4.11
N PHE A 202 -5.29 5.78 4.44
CA PHE A 202 -4.88 4.77 3.47
C PHE A 202 -5.05 3.36 4.04
N LEU A 203 -5.65 2.49 3.24
CA LEU A 203 -5.70 1.06 3.49
C LEU A 203 -4.93 0.36 2.35
N VAL A 204 -3.91 -0.41 2.72
CA VAL A 204 -3.17 -1.23 1.78
C VAL A 204 -3.45 -2.70 2.07
N ARG A 205 -3.84 -3.46 1.05
CA ARG A 205 -3.97 -4.91 1.14
C ARG A 205 -2.89 -5.55 0.26
N ASN A 206 -1.92 -6.15 0.91
CA ASN A 206 -0.92 -6.95 0.23
C ASN A 206 -1.41 -8.39 0.20
N LEU A 207 -1.87 -8.84 -0.97
CA LEU A 207 -2.47 -10.16 -1.18
C LEU A 207 -1.46 -11.08 -1.83
N PRO A 208 -1.30 -12.34 -1.34
CA PRO A 208 -0.49 -13.32 -2.02
C PRO A 208 -1.26 -13.82 -3.24
N PRO A 209 -0.68 -13.89 -4.40
CA PRO A 209 -1.13 -14.74 -5.48
C PRO A 209 -0.14 -15.87 -5.71
N VAL A 210 -0.53 -16.80 -6.53
CA VAL A 210 0.27 -17.99 -6.79
C VAL A 210 1.60 -17.65 -7.52
N HIS A 211 1.67 -16.52 -8.26
CA HIS A 211 2.87 -16.09 -9.00
C HIS A 211 3.13 -14.57 -9.04
N LEU A 212 2.15 -13.74 -8.70
CA LEU A 212 2.25 -12.28 -8.75
C LEU A 212 1.67 -11.69 -7.47
N THR A 213 2.33 -10.76 -6.80
CA THR A 213 1.78 -10.10 -5.60
C THR A 213 0.92 -8.92 -6.00
N THR A 214 -0.33 -8.94 -5.60
CA THR A 214 -1.27 -7.82 -5.81
C THR A 214 -1.27 -6.92 -4.58
N VAL A 215 -1.08 -5.62 -4.81
CA VAL A 215 -1.23 -4.59 -3.78
C VAL A 215 -2.40 -3.72 -4.16
N LEU A 216 -3.36 -3.60 -3.27
CA LEU A 216 -4.46 -2.66 -3.36
C LEU A 216 -4.21 -1.54 -2.36
N MET A 217 -3.98 -0.33 -2.82
CA MET A 217 -3.92 0.88 -2.00
C MET A 217 -5.18 1.70 -2.26
N VAL A 218 -5.94 1.96 -1.21
CA VAL A 218 -7.18 2.75 -1.28
C VAL A 218 -7.02 3.96 -0.37
N PRO A 219 -6.99 5.19 -0.90
CA PRO A 219 -7.20 6.39 -0.12
C PRO A 219 -8.61 6.36 0.46
N THR A 220 -8.73 6.30 1.78
CA THR A 220 -10.05 6.40 2.41
C THR A 220 -10.48 7.85 2.36
N LEU A 221 -11.54 8.15 1.61
CA LEU A 221 -12.21 9.44 1.67
C LEU A 221 -12.62 9.67 3.13
N GLY A 222 -12.03 10.69 3.75
CA GLY A 222 -12.48 11.12 5.07
C GLY A 222 -14.00 11.25 5.05
N ALA A 223 -14.68 10.67 6.04
CA ALA A 223 -16.13 10.80 6.18
C ALA A 223 -16.50 12.29 6.02
N ARG A 224 -17.25 12.58 4.95
CA ARG A 224 -17.90 13.88 4.76
C ARG A 224 -19.02 14.00 5.77
#